data_2942c60d89983253b4ae70ef56424369
#
_entry.id   2942c60d89983253b4ae70ef56424369
#
_cell.length_a   1.000
_cell.length_b   1.000
_cell.length_c   1.000
_cell.angle_alpha   90.00
_cell.angle_beta   90.00
_cell.angle_gamma   90.00
#
_symmetry.space_group_name_H-M   'P 1'
#
loop_
_entity.id
_entity.type
_entity.pdbx_description
1 polymer ?
#
loop_
_entity_poly.entity_id
_entity_poly.type
_entity_poly.pdbx_seq_one_letter_code
_entity_poly.pdbx_strand_id
1 'polypeptide(L)'
;HGVPVAVRSSAPGEDGRGASFAGLHDSFVNVQGTEEILRHIPMVWASLWSDRGLLYRRELALDVDASSMAVIVQALVRGERSGVAFSRHPSEPDQSAVEAVYGLNQGLVDGTIEPDRWVVDRASGRVVEHRPPPERRSLVAAPGSAALIEAAPENGQEPPLDTRELARVLEAARRLEALFESPQDVEWTIAGDRLVILQARPVTAATHAEDGDQRPWYLSLHRSFENLRRLRRTVEAERLAALDAEARALAAVELEELSDAELGSEIDRRIAAHERWVDVYWSEFIPLA
;
A
#
# COMPACT_ATOMS: atom_id res chain seq x y z
N HIS A 1 8.56 26.40 17.44
CA HIS A 1 7.83 25.19 17.05
C HIS A 1 7.53 25.30 15.55
N GLY A 2 8.21 24.45 14.73
CA GLY A 2 8.00 24.42 13.28
C GLY A 2 6.68 23.75 12.90
N VAL A 3 6.22 23.96 11.65
CA VAL A 3 5.08 23.25 11.08
C VAL A 3 5.44 21.76 11.02
N PRO A 4 4.57 20.82 11.44
CA PRO A 4 4.78 19.39 11.25
C PRO A 4 4.95 19.07 9.77
N VAL A 5 5.77 18.09 9.45
CA VAL A 5 6.04 17.68 8.07
C VAL A 5 5.88 16.17 7.87
N ALA A 6 5.72 15.77 6.63
CA ALA A 6 5.96 14.43 6.17
C ALA A 6 7.36 14.37 5.53
N VAL A 7 8.15 13.36 5.88
CA VAL A 7 9.47 13.06 5.29
C VAL A 7 9.27 11.80 4.45
N ARG A 8 9.37 11.95 3.13
CA ARG A 8 8.93 10.92 2.16
C ARG A 8 10.05 10.55 1.21
N SER A 9 10.02 9.30 0.72
CA SER A 9 10.83 8.84 -0.38
C SER A 9 10.44 9.51 -1.71
N SER A 10 11.42 9.62 -2.62
CA SER A 10 11.25 9.97 -4.01
C SER A 10 12.37 9.30 -4.80
N ALA A 11 12.17 8.05 -5.19
CA ALA A 11 13.14 7.28 -5.95
C ALA A 11 12.88 7.37 -7.46
N PRO A 12 13.93 7.42 -8.31
CA PRO A 12 13.77 7.29 -9.75
C PRO A 12 13.02 5.99 -10.08
N GLY A 13 11.97 6.09 -10.88
CA GLY A 13 11.15 4.96 -11.26
C GLY A 13 10.05 4.59 -10.27
N GLU A 14 9.97 5.22 -9.08
CA GLU A 14 8.92 4.98 -8.08
C GLU A 14 7.51 5.15 -8.66
N ASP A 15 7.34 6.12 -9.55
CA ASP A 15 6.09 6.42 -10.24
C ASP A 15 6.19 6.13 -11.77
N GLY A 16 7.05 5.19 -12.17
CA GLY A 16 7.27 4.83 -13.57
C GLY A 16 6.13 4.02 -14.18
N ARG A 17 5.97 4.10 -15.53
CA ARG A 17 4.93 3.36 -16.26
C ARG A 17 5.07 1.83 -16.19
N GLY A 18 6.23 1.31 -15.83
CA GLY A 18 6.53 -0.13 -15.83
C GLY A 18 6.74 -0.75 -14.45
N ALA A 19 6.77 0.06 -13.40
CA ALA A 19 7.01 -0.41 -12.04
C ALA A 19 6.35 0.54 -11.04
N SER A 20 5.77 0.03 -9.98
CA SER A 20 5.22 0.83 -8.88
C SER A 20 5.91 0.44 -7.58
N PHE A 21 6.68 1.35 -7.01
CA PHE A 21 7.32 1.18 -5.71
C PHE A 21 6.41 1.59 -4.55
N ALA A 22 5.09 1.58 -4.76
CA ALA A 22 4.12 1.98 -3.75
C ALA A 22 4.29 1.18 -2.46
N GLY A 23 4.52 1.89 -1.36
CA GLY A 23 4.67 1.28 -0.04
C GLY A 23 5.98 0.49 0.17
N LEU A 24 6.93 0.52 -0.76
CA LEU A 24 8.23 -0.15 -0.61
C LEU A 24 9.22 0.65 0.24
N HIS A 25 9.08 1.96 0.26
CA HIS A 25 9.97 2.85 0.98
C HIS A 25 9.27 3.52 2.16
N ASP A 26 10.02 3.77 3.21
CA ASP A 26 9.46 4.35 4.42
C ASP A 26 9.12 5.84 4.21
N SER A 27 8.02 6.24 4.82
CA SER A 27 7.57 7.63 4.94
C SER A 27 7.20 7.91 6.39
N PHE A 28 7.65 9.04 6.89
CA PHE A 28 7.40 9.45 8.27
C PHE A 28 6.53 10.70 8.28
N VAL A 29 5.37 10.61 8.92
CA VAL A 29 4.42 11.73 9.02
C VAL A 29 4.43 12.31 10.43
N ASN A 30 4.00 13.59 10.55
CA ASN A 30 3.95 14.35 11.79
C ASN A 30 5.33 14.58 12.43
N VAL A 31 6.40 14.59 11.64
CA VAL A 31 7.75 14.90 12.09
C VAL A 31 7.83 16.38 12.46
N GLN A 32 8.37 16.70 13.64
CA GLN A 32 8.40 18.06 14.17
C GLN A 32 9.82 18.47 14.57
N GLY A 33 10.24 19.63 14.09
CA GLY A 33 11.56 20.21 14.41
C GLY A 33 12.68 19.73 13.49
N THR A 34 13.70 20.59 13.34
CA THR A 34 14.80 20.36 12.39
C THR A 34 15.61 19.10 12.74
N GLU A 35 15.84 18.86 14.02
CA GLU A 35 16.61 17.71 14.48
C GLU A 35 15.94 16.39 14.09
N GLU A 36 14.62 16.29 14.33
CA GLU A 36 13.85 15.12 13.95
C GLU A 36 13.78 14.94 12.42
N ILE A 37 13.65 16.02 11.65
CA ILE A 37 13.71 15.95 10.19
C ILE A 37 15.04 15.36 9.74
N LEU A 38 16.15 15.90 10.26
CA LEU A 38 17.49 15.41 9.93
C LEU A 38 17.73 13.96 10.36
N ARG A 39 17.09 13.51 11.45
CA ARG A 39 17.14 12.12 11.89
C ARG A 39 16.37 11.17 10.95
N HIS A 40 15.23 11.60 10.41
CA HIS A 40 14.39 10.75 9.55
C HIS A 40 14.89 10.66 8.10
N ILE A 41 15.62 11.65 7.58
CA ILE A 41 16.18 11.61 6.21
C ILE A 41 17.04 10.35 5.97
N PRO A 42 18.05 10.02 6.82
CA PRO A 42 18.81 8.78 6.66
C PRO A 42 17.96 7.51 6.79
N MET A 43 16.89 7.54 7.59
CA MET A 43 15.98 6.39 7.73
C MET A 43 15.20 6.14 6.43
N VAL A 44 14.74 7.20 5.74
CA VAL A 44 14.14 7.08 4.41
C VAL A 44 15.16 6.51 3.42
N TRP A 45 16.41 6.97 3.41
CA TRP A 45 17.46 6.39 2.57
C TRP A 45 17.74 4.94 2.91
N ALA A 46 17.76 4.57 4.20
CA ALA A 46 17.98 3.20 4.64
C ALA A 46 16.87 2.24 4.12
N SER A 47 15.65 2.74 3.91
CA SER A 47 14.56 1.92 3.37
C SER A 47 14.80 1.41 1.94
N LEU A 48 15.74 2.03 1.19
CA LEU A 48 16.24 1.48 -0.07
C LEU A 48 16.82 0.07 0.09
N TRP A 49 17.44 -0.20 1.23
CA TRP A 49 18.17 -1.42 1.54
C TRP A 49 17.37 -2.36 2.44
N SER A 50 16.09 -2.07 2.65
CA SER A 50 15.19 -3.01 3.32
C SER A 50 15.06 -4.29 2.49
N ASP A 51 14.80 -5.42 3.15
CA ASP A 51 14.61 -6.72 2.48
C ASP A 51 13.59 -6.59 1.34
N ARG A 52 12.47 -5.92 1.61
CA ARG A 52 11.41 -5.61 0.65
C ARG A 52 11.92 -4.81 -0.55
N GLY A 53 12.69 -3.74 -0.31
CA GLY A 53 13.26 -2.90 -1.38
C GLY A 53 14.28 -3.64 -2.24
N LEU A 54 15.17 -4.43 -1.62
CA LEU A 54 16.19 -5.23 -2.33
C LEU A 54 15.55 -6.30 -3.20
N LEU A 55 14.55 -6.97 -2.68
CA LEU A 55 13.88 -8.07 -3.35
C LEU A 55 13.09 -7.59 -4.56
N TYR A 56 12.33 -6.52 -4.40
CA TYR A 56 11.61 -5.91 -5.50
C TYR A 56 12.53 -5.50 -6.66
N ARG A 57 13.69 -4.90 -6.35
CA ARG A 57 14.67 -4.56 -7.39
C ARG A 57 15.24 -5.77 -8.07
N ARG A 58 15.53 -6.82 -7.33
CA ARG A 58 16.01 -8.09 -7.88
C ARG A 58 14.99 -8.69 -8.85
N GLU A 59 13.71 -8.68 -8.51
CA GLU A 59 12.64 -9.18 -9.38
C GLU A 59 12.52 -8.40 -10.69
N LEU A 60 12.69 -7.08 -10.62
CA LEU A 60 12.66 -6.22 -11.80
C LEU A 60 14.00 -6.12 -12.53
N ALA A 61 15.01 -6.90 -12.12
CA ALA A 61 16.38 -6.85 -12.64
C ALA A 61 16.98 -5.42 -12.63
N LEU A 62 16.60 -4.61 -11.62
CA LEU A 62 17.13 -3.27 -11.45
C LEU A 62 18.49 -3.32 -10.77
N ASP A 63 19.40 -2.46 -11.19
CA ASP A 63 20.72 -2.34 -10.61
C ASP A 63 20.62 -1.77 -9.18
N VAL A 64 21.01 -2.59 -8.21
CA VAL A 64 20.99 -2.22 -6.79
C VAL A 64 22.03 -1.14 -6.48
N ASP A 65 23.21 -1.21 -7.14
CA ASP A 65 24.32 -0.29 -6.88
C ASP A 65 24.08 1.11 -7.49
N ALA A 66 23.28 1.18 -8.56
CA ALA A 66 22.88 2.43 -9.19
C ALA A 66 21.64 3.07 -8.54
N SER A 67 21.12 2.49 -7.44
CA SER A 67 19.93 2.99 -6.77
C SER A 67 20.19 4.32 -6.06
N SER A 68 19.32 5.29 -6.31
CA SER A 68 19.35 6.59 -5.66
C SER A 68 17.95 6.97 -5.15
N MET A 69 17.91 7.82 -4.13
CA MET A 69 16.66 8.31 -3.56
C MET A 69 16.81 9.74 -3.09
N ALA A 70 15.94 10.60 -3.59
CA ALA A 70 15.70 11.90 -3.00
C ALA A 70 14.74 11.78 -1.81
N VAL A 71 14.75 12.76 -0.93
CA VAL A 71 13.80 12.86 0.18
C VAL A 71 13.02 14.15 0.04
N ILE A 72 11.70 14.03 0.11
CA ILE A 72 10.78 15.16 0.10
C ILE A 72 10.39 15.47 1.54
N VAL A 73 10.61 16.73 1.96
CA VAL A 73 10.10 17.25 3.22
C VAL A 73 8.90 18.14 2.91
N GLN A 74 7.71 17.63 3.17
CA GLN A 74 6.44 18.24 2.79
C GLN A 74 5.69 18.71 4.05
N ALA A 75 5.15 19.94 4.04
CA ALA A 75 4.29 20.41 5.13
C ALA A 75 3.09 19.46 5.31
N LEU A 76 2.85 19.03 6.55
CA LEU A 76 1.72 18.18 6.87
C LEU A 76 0.43 19.00 6.83
N VAL A 77 -0.48 18.61 5.95
CA VAL A 77 -1.84 19.14 5.94
C VAL A 77 -2.69 18.29 6.89
N ARG A 78 -3.16 18.88 7.98
CA ARG A 78 -4.06 18.23 8.92
C ARG A 78 -5.48 18.32 8.40
N GLY A 79 -5.86 17.41 7.53
CA GLY A 79 -7.22 17.32 7.03
C GLY A 79 -8.12 16.54 7.97
N GLU A 80 -9.39 16.88 7.97
CA GLU A 80 -10.44 16.17 8.69
C GLU A 80 -10.83 14.86 7.97
N ARG A 81 -10.57 14.81 6.65
CA ARG A 81 -10.90 13.69 5.77
C ARG A 81 -9.83 13.56 4.71
N SER A 82 -9.43 12.33 4.43
CA SER A 82 -8.36 12.03 3.48
C SER A 82 -8.69 10.75 2.71
N GLY A 83 -7.98 10.53 1.63
CA GLY A 83 -8.23 9.32 0.87
C GLY A 83 -7.39 9.19 -0.38
N VAL A 84 -7.79 8.22 -1.20
CA VAL A 84 -7.23 7.91 -2.50
C VAL A 84 -8.34 7.95 -3.55
N ALA A 85 -8.04 8.46 -4.72
CA ALA A 85 -8.96 8.47 -5.85
C ALA A 85 -8.25 7.93 -7.10
N PHE A 86 -8.83 6.91 -7.70
CA PHE A 86 -8.42 6.41 -9.00
C PHE A 86 -9.25 7.11 -10.08
N SER A 87 -8.62 7.89 -10.92
CA SER A 87 -9.30 8.56 -12.03
C SER A 87 -9.95 7.55 -12.98
N ARG A 88 -9.33 6.36 -13.13
CA ARG A 88 -9.93 5.16 -13.71
C ARG A 88 -9.76 3.99 -12.77
N HIS A 89 -10.83 3.23 -12.60
CA HIS A 89 -10.79 2.00 -11.83
C HIS A 89 -9.83 1.00 -12.51
N PRO A 90 -8.90 0.35 -11.76
CA PRO A 90 -7.90 -0.53 -12.37
C PRO A 90 -8.47 -1.68 -13.22
N SER A 91 -9.63 -2.22 -12.84
CA SER A 91 -10.29 -3.34 -13.53
C SER A 91 -11.44 -2.90 -14.45
N GLU A 92 -12.04 -1.73 -14.21
CA GLU A 92 -13.23 -1.24 -14.91
C GLU A 92 -12.98 0.18 -15.46
N PRO A 93 -12.40 0.32 -16.65
CA PRO A 93 -11.94 1.62 -17.18
C PRO A 93 -13.04 2.70 -17.31
N ASP A 94 -14.30 2.29 -17.41
CA ASP A 94 -15.45 3.20 -17.49
C ASP A 94 -15.94 3.70 -16.13
N GLN A 95 -15.27 3.29 -15.06
CA GLN A 95 -15.55 3.69 -13.69
C GLN A 95 -14.35 4.43 -13.08
N SER A 96 -14.63 5.16 -12.02
CA SER A 96 -13.64 5.72 -11.09
C SER A 96 -13.87 5.12 -9.71
N ALA A 97 -12.83 5.06 -8.89
CA ALA A 97 -12.96 4.63 -7.50
C ALA A 97 -12.45 5.71 -6.56
N VAL A 98 -13.10 5.84 -5.40
CA VAL A 98 -12.65 6.71 -4.32
C VAL A 98 -12.70 5.93 -3.02
N GLU A 99 -11.62 6.00 -2.27
CA GLU A 99 -11.53 5.50 -0.90
C GLU A 99 -11.31 6.68 0.04
N ALA A 100 -12.06 6.74 1.13
CA ALA A 100 -11.93 7.83 2.08
C ALA A 100 -12.03 7.37 3.53
N VAL A 101 -11.24 8.03 4.37
CA VAL A 101 -11.21 7.87 5.82
C VAL A 101 -11.34 9.23 6.50
N TYR A 102 -11.73 9.23 7.75
CA TYR A 102 -11.58 10.39 8.61
C TYR A 102 -10.13 10.57 9.05
N GLY A 103 -9.68 11.82 9.19
CA GLY A 103 -8.34 12.17 9.63
C GLY A 103 -7.28 12.04 8.54
N LEU A 104 -6.09 11.56 8.92
CA LEU A 104 -4.93 11.47 8.06
C LEU A 104 -4.98 10.25 7.14
N ASN A 105 -4.46 10.41 5.91
CA ASN A 105 -4.40 9.35 4.90
C ASN A 105 -3.52 8.15 5.29
N GLN A 106 -2.63 8.32 6.27
CA GLN A 106 -1.69 7.28 6.69
C GLN A 106 -2.40 5.97 7.05
N GLY A 107 -3.50 6.04 7.82
CA GLY A 107 -4.24 4.84 8.21
C GLY A 107 -4.82 4.04 7.04
N LEU A 108 -5.20 4.72 5.96
CA LEU A 108 -5.63 4.08 4.72
C LEU A 108 -4.44 3.45 3.98
N VAL A 109 -3.34 4.20 3.84
CA VAL A 109 -2.14 3.76 3.12
C VAL A 109 -1.48 2.57 3.79
N ASP A 110 -1.44 2.55 5.13
CA ASP A 110 -0.88 1.45 5.93
C ASP A 110 -1.84 0.26 6.07
N GLY A 111 -3.09 0.40 5.61
CA GLY A 111 -4.13 -0.64 5.75
C GLY A 111 -4.61 -0.85 7.19
N THR A 112 -4.34 0.09 8.11
CA THR A 112 -4.79 0.00 9.51
C THR A 112 -6.22 0.47 9.71
N ILE A 113 -6.71 1.36 8.82
CA ILE A 113 -8.07 1.88 8.84
C ILE A 113 -8.81 1.47 7.57
N GLU A 114 -9.97 0.85 7.75
CA GLU A 114 -10.86 0.46 6.65
C GLU A 114 -11.62 1.69 6.12
N PRO A 115 -11.54 1.99 4.79
CA PRO A 115 -12.20 3.16 4.22
C PRO A 115 -13.66 2.93 3.87
N ASP A 116 -14.40 4.02 3.74
CA ASP A 116 -15.56 4.07 2.85
C ASP A 116 -15.07 4.01 1.39
N ARG A 117 -15.71 3.19 0.57
CA ARG A 117 -15.37 3.02 -0.84
C ARG A 117 -16.53 3.36 -1.74
N TRP A 118 -16.29 4.18 -2.76
CA TRP A 118 -17.25 4.49 -3.82
C TRP A 118 -16.71 4.02 -5.17
N VAL A 119 -17.61 3.45 -5.95
CA VAL A 119 -17.41 3.21 -7.38
C VAL A 119 -18.38 4.11 -8.13
N VAL A 120 -17.87 4.88 -9.08
CA VAL A 120 -18.62 5.92 -9.78
C VAL A 120 -18.49 5.76 -11.27
N ASP A 121 -19.61 5.74 -11.98
CA ASP A 121 -19.63 5.73 -13.45
C ASP A 121 -19.06 7.05 -13.99
N ARG A 122 -18.09 6.94 -14.88
CA ARG A 122 -17.31 8.10 -15.36
C ARG A 122 -18.11 9.01 -16.26
N ALA A 123 -19.03 8.47 -17.04
CA ALA A 123 -19.80 9.23 -18.01
C ALA A 123 -20.92 10.06 -17.33
N SER A 124 -21.64 9.43 -16.41
CA SER A 124 -22.79 10.06 -15.74
C SER A 124 -22.45 10.70 -14.40
N GLY A 125 -21.32 10.35 -13.78
CA GLY A 125 -20.97 10.76 -12.41
C GLY A 125 -21.84 10.10 -11.33
N ARG A 126 -22.63 9.09 -11.68
CA ARG A 126 -23.51 8.39 -10.76
C ARG A 126 -22.72 7.37 -9.92
N VAL A 127 -22.97 7.36 -8.62
CA VAL A 127 -22.47 6.33 -7.72
C VAL A 127 -23.10 4.98 -8.10
N VAL A 128 -22.27 4.03 -8.50
CA VAL A 128 -22.66 2.66 -8.83
C VAL A 128 -22.71 1.82 -7.57
N GLU A 129 -21.71 2.00 -6.70
CA GLU A 129 -21.60 1.29 -5.44
C GLU A 129 -21.03 2.20 -4.36
N HIS A 130 -21.53 2.06 -3.13
CA HIS A 130 -20.93 2.60 -1.92
C HIS A 130 -20.84 1.49 -0.88
N ARG A 131 -19.63 1.23 -0.42
CA ARG A 131 -19.34 0.20 0.58
C ARG A 131 -18.71 0.84 1.80
N PRO A 132 -19.48 1.04 2.88
CA PRO A 132 -18.95 1.54 4.14
C PRO A 132 -18.18 0.45 4.89
N PRO A 133 -17.20 0.81 5.74
CA PRO A 133 -16.58 -0.12 6.67
C PRO A 133 -17.57 -0.50 7.78
N PRO A 134 -17.35 -1.64 8.48
CA PRO A 134 -18.16 -2.02 9.64
C PRO A 134 -18.12 -0.98 10.76
N GLU A 135 -16.99 -0.32 10.95
CA GLU A 135 -16.77 0.74 11.92
C GLU A 135 -15.84 1.80 11.32
N ARG A 136 -16.24 3.06 11.39
CA ARG A 136 -15.40 4.19 10.95
C ARG A 136 -14.47 4.60 12.06
N ARG A 137 -13.19 4.70 11.73
CA ARG A 137 -12.12 5.17 12.61
C ARG A 137 -11.36 6.30 11.92
N SER A 138 -10.64 7.08 12.71
CA SER A 138 -9.78 8.15 12.23
C SER A 138 -8.37 8.00 12.77
N LEU A 139 -7.37 8.38 11.97
CA LEU A 139 -6.00 8.54 12.42
C LEU A 139 -5.69 10.03 12.54
N VAL A 140 -5.32 10.49 13.71
CA VAL A 140 -5.05 11.90 13.98
C VAL A 140 -3.69 12.09 14.64
N ALA A 141 -3.08 13.27 14.43
CA ALA A 141 -1.86 13.64 15.13
C ALA A 141 -2.16 13.94 16.60
N ALA A 142 -1.49 13.26 17.50
CA ALA A 142 -1.64 13.51 18.94
C ALA A 142 -1.22 14.95 19.27
N PRO A 143 -1.97 15.68 20.12
CA PRO A 143 -1.62 17.03 20.53
C PRO A 143 -0.26 17.07 21.21
N GLY A 144 0.65 17.94 20.74
CA GLY A 144 1.97 18.14 21.34
C GLY A 144 2.95 16.97 21.19
N SER A 145 2.65 15.99 20.36
CA SER A 145 3.47 14.80 20.13
C SER A 145 3.64 14.53 18.64
N ALA A 146 4.69 13.80 18.25
CA ALA A 146 4.87 13.27 16.92
C ALA A 146 4.03 12.00 16.67
N ALA A 147 3.42 11.42 17.71
CA ALA A 147 2.63 10.21 17.61
C ALA A 147 1.34 10.43 16.81
N LEU A 148 0.92 9.37 16.11
CA LEU A 148 -0.40 9.26 15.52
C LEU A 148 -1.25 8.36 16.43
N ILE A 149 -2.51 8.72 16.62
CA ILE A 149 -3.45 7.97 17.46
C ILE A 149 -4.73 7.68 16.69
N GLU A 150 -5.27 6.50 16.88
CA GLU A 150 -6.61 6.18 16.43
C GLU A 150 -7.64 6.84 17.34
N ALA A 151 -8.69 7.38 16.74
CA ALA A 151 -9.82 7.99 17.43
C ALA A 151 -11.13 7.66 16.73
N ALA A 152 -12.22 7.65 17.46
CA ALA A 152 -13.54 7.64 16.86
C ALA A 152 -13.81 9.03 16.26
N PRO A 153 -14.23 9.12 14.98
CA PRO A 153 -14.62 10.39 14.40
C PRO A 153 -15.92 10.92 15.03
N GLU A 154 -16.02 12.24 15.19
CA GLU A 154 -17.21 12.88 15.77
C GLU A 154 -18.52 12.52 15.03
N ASN A 155 -18.43 12.43 13.69
CA ASN A 155 -19.55 12.08 12.80
C ASN A 155 -19.43 10.68 12.21
N GLY A 156 -18.91 9.71 12.95
CA GLY A 156 -18.62 8.36 12.45
C GLY A 156 -19.83 7.57 11.93
N GLN A 157 -21.06 8.05 12.17
CA GLN A 157 -22.28 7.46 11.59
C GLN A 157 -22.45 7.83 10.10
N GLU A 158 -21.89 8.94 9.66
CA GLU A 158 -21.97 9.42 8.29
C GLU A 158 -20.71 9.03 7.51
N PRO A 159 -20.79 8.93 6.17
CA PRO A 159 -19.60 8.74 5.35
C PRO A 159 -18.69 9.98 5.39
N PRO A 160 -17.36 9.83 5.24
CA PRO A 160 -16.44 10.97 5.30
C PRO A 160 -16.62 11.96 4.16
N LEU A 161 -17.26 11.60 3.06
CA LEU A 161 -17.57 12.50 1.94
C LEU A 161 -19.06 12.61 1.70
N ASP A 162 -19.54 13.83 1.53
CA ASP A 162 -20.83 14.08 0.92
C ASP A 162 -20.75 13.97 -0.62
N THR A 163 -21.91 14.05 -1.29
CA THR A 163 -22.01 13.94 -2.75
C THR A 163 -21.22 15.05 -3.47
N ARG A 164 -21.17 16.24 -2.91
CA ARG A 164 -20.47 17.40 -3.49
C ARG A 164 -18.96 17.24 -3.36
N GLU A 165 -18.51 16.78 -2.21
CA GLU A 165 -17.10 16.53 -1.93
C GLU A 165 -16.57 15.37 -2.78
N LEU A 166 -17.33 14.27 -2.89
CA LEU A 166 -17.02 13.16 -3.78
C LEU A 166 -16.85 13.62 -5.23
N ALA A 167 -17.77 14.47 -5.72
CA ALA A 167 -17.68 15.03 -7.06
C ALA A 167 -16.43 15.91 -7.24
N ARG A 168 -16.06 16.72 -6.23
CA ARG A 168 -14.84 17.56 -6.25
C ARG A 168 -13.57 16.72 -6.30
N VAL A 169 -13.50 15.63 -5.54
CA VAL A 169 -12.36 14.71 -5.54
C VAL A 169 -12.21 14.06 -6.92
N LEU A 170 -13.31 13.56 -7.49
CA LEU A 170 -13.31 12.94 -8.82
C LEU A 170 -12.92 13.93 -9.92
N GLU A 171 -13.42 15.16 -9.85
CA GLU A 171 -13.06 16.22 -10.81
C GLU A 171 -11.55 16.52 -10.73
N ALA A 172 -10.96 16.59 -9.52
CA ALA A 172 -9.54 16.80 -9.36
C ALA A 172 -8.73 15.63 -9.96
N ALA A 173 -9.14 14.38 -9.73
CA ALA A 173 -8.50 13.21 -10.30
C ALA A 173 -8.57 13.20 -11.84
N ARG A 174 -9.71 13.59 -12.43
CA ARG A 174 -9.87 13.72 -13.89
C ARG A 174 -9.00 14.83 -14.49
N ARG A 175 -8.86 15.97 -13.80
CA ARG A 175 -7.95 17.03 -14.24
C ARG A 175 -6.50 16.60 -14.24
N LEU A 176 -6.09 15.83 -13.24
CA LEU A 176 -4.75 15.26 -13.19
C LEU A 176 -4.55 14.20 -14.28
N GLU A 177 -5.55 13.35 -14.56
CA GLU A 177 -5.53 12.43 -15.70
C GLU A 177 -5.31 13.17 -17.03
N ALA A 178 -6.03 14.27 -17.23
CA ALA A 178 -5.87 15.08 -18.43
C ALA A 178 -4.50 15.78 -18.49
N LEU A 179 -3.99 16.26 -17.34
CA LEU A 179 -2.69 16.94 -17.26
C LEU A 179 -1.52 15.99 -17.54
N PHE A 180 -1.58 14.78 -17.00
CA PHE A 180 -0.51 13.78 -17.15
C PHE A 180 -0.74 12.79 -18.30
N GLU A 181 -1.83 12.96 -19.05
CA GLU A 181 -2.22 12.12 -20.20
C GLU A 181 -2.26 10.62 -19.88
N SER A 182 -2.55 10.28 -18.64
CA SER A 182 -2.62 8.90 -18.16
C SER A 182 -3.53 8.79 -16.94
N PRO A 183 -4.19 7.64 -16.72
CA PRO A 183 -4.96 7.39 -15.49
C PRO A 183 -4.12 7.66 -14.25
N GLN A 184 -4.72 8.32 -13.26
CA GLN A 184 -4.01 8.74 -12.04
C GLN A 184 -4.59 8.10 -10.79
N ASP A 185 -3.68 7.72 -9.91
CA ASP A 185 -3.89 7.39 -8.51
C ASP A 185 -3.52 8.62 -7.69
N VAL A 186 -4.49 9.20 -7.00
CA VAL A 186 -4.40 10.52 -6.39
C VAL A 186 -4.62 10.43 -4.89
N GLU A 187 -3.63 10.79 -4.10
CA GLU A 187 -3.78 11.00 -2.66
C GLU A 187 -4.25 12.41 -2.40
N TRP A 188 -5.28 12.53 -1.59
CA TRP A 188 -5.90 13.83 -1.29
C TRP A 188 -6.27 13.95 0.18
N THR A 189 -6.46 15.20 0.62
CA THR A 189 -7.03 15.53 1.93
C THR A 189 -7.92 16.75 1.84
N ILE A 190 -8.95 16.82 2.68
CA ILE A 190 -9.82 17.97 2.84
C ILE A 190 -9.55 18.60 4.20
N ALA A 191 -9.16 19.87 4.19
CA ALA A 191 -8.94 20.69 5.37
C ALA A 191 -9.88 21.91 5.31
N GLY A 192 -10.89 21.93 6.16
CA GLY A 192 -12.02 22.84 6.03
C GLY A 192 -12.70 22.67 4.67
N ASP A 193 -12.82 23.76 3.91
CA ASP A 193 -13.38 23.74 2.55
C ASP A 193 -12.35 23.47 1.44
N ARG A 194 -11.08 23.24 1.79
CA ARG A 194 -10.00 23.07 0.81
C ARG A 194 -9.73 21.62 0.53
N LEU A 195 -9.87 21.20 -0.72
CA LEU A 195 -9.28 19.97 -1.23
C LEU A 195 -7.81 20.23 -1.57
N VAL A 196 -6.92 19.43 -1.01
CA VAL A 196 -5.47 19.49 -1.22
C VAL A 196 -5.02 18.15 -1.79
N ILE A 197 -4.31 18.19 -2.91
CA ILE A 197 -3.66 17.02 -3.50
C ILE A 197 -2.32 16.82 -2.79
N LEU A 198 -2.10 15.63 -2.29
CA LEU A 198 -0.88 15.25 -1.58
C LEU A 198 0.13 14.58 -2.50
N GLN A 199 -0.36 13.73 -3.40
CA GLN A 199 0.42 13.02 -4.41
C GLN A 199 -0.49 12.64 -5.60
N ALA A 200 0.08 12.59 -6.80
CA ALA A 200 -0.55 11.99 -7.97
C ALA A 200 0.49 11.14 -8.69
N ARG A 201 0.10 9.95 -9.14
CA ARG A 201 0.97 9.05 -9.89
C ARG A 201 0.16 8.29 -10.93
N PRO A 202 0.80 7.82 -12.02
CA PRO A 202 0.13 6.98 -12.99
C PRO A 202 -0.45 5.72 -12.31
N VAL A 203 -1.68 5.35 -12.68
CA VAL A 203 -2.19 4.01 -12.38
C VAL A 203 -1.38 3.03 -13.21
N THR A 204 -0.55 2.23 -12.56
CA THR A 204 0.07 1.08 -13.22
C THR A 204 -1.02 0.02 -13.38
N ALA A 205 -1.75 0.09 -14.51
CA ALA A 205 -2.65 -0.99 -14.87
C ALA A 205 -1.81 -2.26 -15.02
N ALA A 206 -2.33 -3.37 -14.54
CA ALA A 206 -1.84 -4.68 -14.93
C ALA A 206 -2.05 -4.80 -16.46
N THR A 207 -1.14 -4.22 -17.23
CA THR A 207 -1.11 -4.35 -18.68
C THR A 207 -0.65 -5.77 -18.97
N HIS A 208 -1.63 -6.57 -19.39
CA HIS A 208 -1.48 -7.88 -19.98
C HIS A 208 -1.01 -9.02 -19.06
N ALA A 209 -1.99 -9.65 -18.43
CA ALA A 209 -1.91 -11.03 -18.01
C ALA A 209 -1.84 -11.97 -19.25
N GLU A 210 -0.92 -11.73 -20.20
CA GLU A 210 -0.71 -12.68 -21.31
C GLU A 210 0.23 -13.83 -20.92
N ASP A 211 0.95 -13.74 -19.80
CA ASP A 211 1.89 -14.78 -19.36
C ASP A 211 1.60 -15.40 -17.97
N GLY A 212 0.45 -15.15 -17.38
CA GLY A 212 0.13 -15.67 -16.04
C GLY A 212 0.94 -15.01 -14.91
N ASP A 213 1.74 -14.00 -15.20
CA ASP A 213 2.49 -13.24 -14.21
C ASP A 213 1.57 -12.26 -13.47
N GLN A 214 1.20 -12.60 -12.23
CA GLN A 214 0.33 -11.78 -11.39
C GLN A 214 1.10 -10.73 -10.57
N ARG A 215 2.42 -10.66 -10.66
CA ARG A 215 3.26 -9.74 -9.87
C ARG A 215 2.91 -8.27 -10.04
N PRO A 216 2.63 -7.73 -11.25
CA PRO A 216 2.18 -6.35 -11.42
C PRO A 216 0.84 -6.06 -10.71
N TRP A 217 0.00 -7.09 -10.58
CA TRP A 217 -1.28 -6.99 -9.90
C TRP A 217 -1.12 -6.78 -8.38
N TYR A 218 -0.17 -7.45 -7.74
CA TYR A 218 0.12 -7.27 -6.31
C TYR A 218 0.57 -5.85 -5.98
N LEU A 219 1.31 -5.20 -6.85
CA LEU A 219 1.81 -3.85 -6.64
C LEU A 219 0.72 -2.78 -6.73
N SER A 220 -0.33 -3.02 -7.53
CA SER A 220 -1.53 -2.16 -7.56
C SER A 220 -2.50 -2.46 -6.41
N LEU A 221 -2.41 -3.65 -5.81
CA LEU A 221 -3.25 -4.14 -4.72
C LEU A 221 -2.89 -3.59 -3.34
N HIS A 222 -1.66 -3.13 -3.13
CA HIS A 222 -1.23 -2.61 -1.83
C HIS A 222 -2.11 -1.51 -1.26
N ARG A 223 -3.02 -0.96 -2.07
CA ARG A 223 -3.95 0.09 -1.67
C ARG A 223 -5.40 -0.35 -1.58
N SER A 224 -5.72 -1.58 -1.90
CA SER A 224 -7.05 -2.11 -1.63
C SER A 224 -7.08 -2.73 -0.24
N PHE A 225 -7.62 -2.02 0.72
CA PHE A 225 -7.82 -2.51 2.09
C PHE A 225 -8.48 -3.89 2.13
N GLU A 226 -9.46 -4.12 1.25
CA GLU A 226 -10.15 -5.40 1.16
C GLU A 226 -9.24 -6.54 0.72
N ASN A 227 -8.35 -6.28 -0.22
CA ASN A 227 -7.39 -7.27 -0.70
C ASN A 227 -6.30 -7.54 0.34
N LEU A 228 -5.78 -6.50 1.00
CA LEU A 228 -4.84 -6.66 2.11
C LEU A 228 -5.48 -7.43 3.27
N ARG A 229 -6.72 -7.12 3.61
CA ARG A 229 -7.46 -7.83 4.65
C ARG A 229 -7.73 -9.30 4.28
N ARG A 230 -8.03 -9.59 3.01
CA ARG A 230 -8.18 -10.96 2.52
C ARG A 230 -6.85 -11.71 2.56
N LEU A 231 -5.79 -11.09 2.04
CA LEU A 231 -4.44 -11.63 2.05
C LEU A 231 -3.98 -11.91 3.49
N ARG A 232 -4.18 -10.95 4.39
CA ARG A 232 -3.87 -11.12 5.82
C ARG A 232 -4.59 -12.32 6.42
N ARG A 233 -5.88 -12.48 6.18
CA ARG A 233 -6.63 -13.65 6.66
C ARG A 233 -6.09 -14.96 6.10
N THR A 234 -5.77 -14.99 4.80
CA THR A 234 -5.16 -16.17 4.19
C THR A 234 -3.81 -16.49 4.82
N VAL A 235 -2.94 -15.51 4.99
CA VAL A 235 -1.64 -15.70 5.63
C VAL A 235 -1.79 -16.15 7.08
N GLU A 236 -2.56 -15.44 7.91
CA GLU A 236 -2.70 -15.74 9.33
C GLU A 236 -3.45 -17.06 9.61
N ALA A 237 -4.53 -17.34 8.88
CA ALA A 237 -5.39 -18.49 9.17
C ALA A 237 -4.94 -19.77 8.44
N GLU A 238 -4.35 -19.67 7.27
CA GLU A 238 -4.06 -20.83 6.42
C GLU A 238 -2.55 -21.06 6.26
N ARG A 239 -1.78 -20.05 5.86
CA ARG A 239 -0.37 -20.23 5.48
C ARG A 239 0.53 -20.47 6.68
N LEU A 240 0.39 -19.70 7.76
CA LEU A 240 1.19 -19.89 8.97
C LEU A 240 0.93 -21.27 9.60
N ALA A 241 -0.33 -21.70 9.63
CA ALA A 241 -0.68 -23.01 10.15
C ALA A 241 -0.13 -24.14 9.27
N ALA A 242 -0.18 -24.00 7.95
CA ALA A 242 0.36 -24.98 7.01
C ALA A 242 1.89 -25.06 7.07
N LEU A 243 2.58 -23.90 7.17
CA LEU A 243 4.04 -23.83 7.33
C LEU A 243 4.49 -24.53 8.61
N ASP A 244 3.84 -24.25 9.74
CA ASP A 244 4.16 -24.86 11.03
C ASP A 244 3.93 -26.38 11.01
N ALA A 245 2.81 -26.84 10.42
CA ALA A 245 2.50 -28.26 10.30
C ALA A 245 3.54 -28.99 9.44
N GLU A 246 3.95 -28.42 8.31
CA GLU A 246 4.96 -29.01 7.45
C GLU A 246 6.36 -28.99 8.09
N ALA A 247 6.72 -27.88 8.74
CA ALA A 247 7.99 -27.81 9.48
C ALA A 247 8.07 -28.88 10.56
N ARG A 248 6.98 -29.12 11.32
CA ARG A 248 6.92 -30.22 12.30
C ARG A 248 7.02 -31.58 11.65
N ALA A 249 6.35 -31.80 10.53
CA ALA A 249 6.43 -33.06 9.79
C ALA A 249 7.85 -33.36 9.29
N LEU A 250 8.56 -32.33 8.80
CA LEU A 250 9.95 -32.44 8.40
C LEU A 250 10.90 -32.68 9.59
N ALA A 251 10.62 -32.02 10.72
CA ALA A 251 11.43 -32.19 11.94
C ALA A 251 11.25 -33.56 12.60
N ALA A 252 10.11 -34.20 12.38
CA ALA A 252 9.81 -35.53 12.97
C ALA A 252 10.49 -36.70 12.25
N VAL A 253 11.19 -36.46 11.14
CA VAL A 253 11.90 -37.50 10.40
C VAL A 253 13.25 -37.75 11.04
N GLU A 254 13.48 -38.97 11.53
CA GLU A 254 14.75 -39.41 12.09
C GLU A 254 15.73 -39.73 10.94
N LEU A 255 16.56 -38.76 10.58
CA LEU A 255 17.45 -38.86 9.40
C LEU A 255 18.51 -39.95 9.54
N GLU A 256 18.91 -40.28 10.78
CA GLU A 256 19.92 -41.29 11.09
C GLU A 256 19.42 -42.72 10.84
N GLU A 257 18.11 -42.92 10.77
CA GLU A 257 17.49 -44.24 10.54
C GLU A 257 17.25 -44.53 9.06
N LEU A 258 17.46 -43.52 8.17
CA LEU A 258 17.20 -43.66 6.74
C LEU A 258 18.37 -44.34 6.01
N SER A 259 18.05 -45.19 5.04
CA SER A 259 19.02 -45.67 4.04
C SER A 259 19.43 -44.53 3.10
N ASP A 260 20.53 -44.70 2.38
CA ASP A 260 21.04 -43.72 1.42
C ASP A 260 20.00 -43.32 0.36
N ALA A 261 19.20 -44.28 -0.12
CA ALA A 261 18.14 -44.00 -1.10
C ALA A 261 16.98 -43.22 -0.49
N GLU A 262 16.58 -43.52 0.75
CA GLU A 262 15.55 -42.80 1.49
C GLU A 262 16.01 -41.39 1.88
N LEU A 263 17.28 -41.25 2.26
CA LEU A 263 17.89 -39.97 2.55
C LEU A 263 17.92 -39.08 1.30
N GLY A 264 18.25 -39.62 0.12
CA GLY A 264 18.15 -38.90 -1.14
C GLY A 264 16.73 -38.39 -1.41
N SER A 265 15.73 -39.25 -1.24
CA SER A 265 14.31 -38.85 -1.43
C SER A 265 13.85 -37.80 -0.43
N GLU A 266 14.34 -37.87 0.81
CA GLU A 266 14.01 -36.88 1.85
C GLU A 266 14.66 -35.52 1.57
N ILE A 267 15.88 -35.50 1.01
CA ILE A 267 16.53 -34.28 0.54
C ILE A 267 15.70 -33.63 -0.56
N ASP A 268 15.29 -34.38 -1.58
CA ASP A 268 14.45 -33.86 -2.67
C ASP A 268 13.12 -33.32 -2.15
N ARG A 269 12.50 -34.00 -1.20
CA ARG A 269 11.27 -33.55 -0.55
C ARG A 269 11.46 -32.20 0.17
N ARG A 270 12.58 -32.04 0.89
CA ARG A 270 12.90 -30.78 1.60
C ARG A 270 13.19 -29.63 0.64
N ILE A 271 13.89 -29.89 -0.44
CA ILE A 271 14.14 -28.92 -1.50
C ILE A 271 12.82 -28.45 -2.10
N ALA A 272 11.94 -29.38 -2.50
CA ALA A 272 10.64 -29.05 -3.07
C ALA A 272 9.74 -28.27 -2.08
N ALA A 273 9.79 -28.61 -0.79
CA ALA A 273 9.09 -27.87 0.25
C ALA A 273 9.64 -26.45 0.40
N HIS A 274 10.96 -26.30 0.40
CA HIS A 274 11.61 -24.98 0.46
C HIS A 274 11.24 -24.11 -0.73
N GLU A 275 11.36 -24.60 -1.96
CA GLU A 275 11.00 -23.87 -3.18
C GLU A 275 9.54 -23.42 -3.15
N ARG A 276 8.61 -24.28 -2.80
CA ARG A 276 7.19 -23.94 -2.65
C ARG A 276 6.96 -22.84 -1.62
N TRP A 277 7.61 -22.90 -0.45
CA TRP A 277 7.47 -21.89 0.58
C TRP A 277 8.16 -20.56 0.23
N VAL A 278 9.22 -20.61 -0.54
CA VAL A 278 9.82 -19.42 -1.15
C VAL A 278 8.81 -18.75 -2.07
N ASP A 279 8.12 -19.50 -2.94
CA ASP A 279 7.07 -18.93 -3.82
C ASP A 279 5.90 -18.32 -3.02
N VAL A 280 5.43 -19.02 -1.97
CA VAL A 280 4.38 -18.49 -1.07
C VAL A 280 4.87 -17.24 -0.34
N TYR A 281 6.10 -17.22 0.14
CA TYR A 281 6.70 -16.07 0.79
C TYR A 281 6.67 -14.84 -0.13
N TRP A 282 7.09 -15.01 -1.37
CA TRP A 282 7.12 -13.95 -2.36
C TRP A 282 5.74 -13.47 -2.78
N SER A 283 4.82 -14.40 -3.00
CA SER A 283 3.49 -14.09 -3.53
C SER A 283 2.48 -13.64 -2.49
N GLU A 284 2.63 -14.03 -1.23
CA GLU A 284 1.62 -13.79 -0.20
C GLU A 284 2.15 -13.07 1.06
N PHE A 285 3.36 -13.37 1.54
CA PHE A 285 3.89 -12.74 2.76
C PHE A 285 4.47 -11.36 2.47
N ILE A 286 5.27 -11.22 1.42
CA ILE A 286 5.88 -9.94 1.04
C ILE A 286 4.83 -8.87 0.73
N PRO A 287 3.75 -9.15 -0.05
CA PRO A 287 2.71 -8.17 -0.27
C PRO A 287 1.98 -7.71 1.00
N LEU A 288 2.05 -8.49 2.08
CA LEU A 288 1.43 -8.14 3.37
C LEU A 288 2.38 -7.36 4.28
N ALA A 289 3.68 -7.52 4.14
CA ALA A 289 4.70 -6.85 4.96
C ALA A 289 4.93 -5.40 4.55
#